data_bf019707962b4d2e71c47a9793aabbb4
#
_entry.id   bf019707962b4d2e71c47a9793aabbb4
#
_cell.length_a   1.000
_cell.length_b   1.000
_cell.length_c   1.000
_cell.angle_alpha   90.00
_cell.angle_beta   90.00
_cell.angle_gamma   90.00
#
_symmetry.space_group_name_H-M   'P 1'
#
loop_
_entity.id
_entity.type
_entity.pdbx_description
1 polymer ?
#
loop_
_entity_poly.entity_id
_entity_poly.type
_entity_poly.pdbx_seq_one_letter_code
_entity_poly.pdbx_strand_id
1 'polypeptide(L)'
;MNNIDLKGRIAVVTGGAQGFGRACTERFIASGAKVAIWDRDIALADKTAKELGEAVKGFACDVSELASVEAARDATLKAFGQIHILINNAGIAGANASTWETTVDEWRKVMKINLDGPFICSKAVVPVMIRQKYGRIVNVASIAGKEGNPNAAHYSASKAGVIALTKSLGKELAGLDIAVNCITPADRKSTRLSSSHPRLSRMPSSA
;
A
#
# COMPACT_ATOMS: atom_id res chain seq x y z
N MET A 1 -1.26 23.18 -10.44
CA MET A 1 -0.93 21.96 -9.66
C MET A 1 -1.49 22.19 -8.25
N ASN A 2 -2.27 21.26 -7.67
CA ASN A 2 -2.81 21.46 -6.32
C ASN A 2 -1.67 21.55 -5.32
N ASN A 3 -1.65 22.60 -4.52
CA ASN A 3 -0.65 22.80 -3.48
C ASN A 3 -1.10 22.06 -2.21
N ILE A 4 -0.54 20.89 -1.97
CA ILE A 4 -0.77 20.11 -0.74
C ILE A 4 0.40 20.40 0.20
N ASP A 5 0.10 20.98 1.37
CA ASP A 5 1.11 21.25 2.39
C ASP A 5 1.17 20.09 3.40
N LEU A 6 2.32 19.44 3.47
CA LEU A 6 2.63 18.37 4.41
C LEU A 6 3.81 18.73 5.33
N LYS A 7 4.13 20.01 5.48
CA LYS A 7 5.20 20.47 6.40
C LYS A 7 4.98 19.90 7.80
N GLY A 8 6.07 19.39 8.39
CA GLY A 8 6.03 18.77 9.72
C GLY A 8 5.38 17.38 9.78
N ARG A 9 4.88 16.85 8.67
CA ARG A 9 4.33 15.50 8.61
C ARG A 9 5.42 14.47 8.32
N ILE A 10 5.28 13.32 8.98
CA ILE A 10 6.14 12.14 8.78
C ILE A 10 5.29 11.07 8.10
N ALA A 11 5.71 10.64 6.93
CA ALA A 11 5.05 9.58 6.18
C ALA A 11 5.88 8.29 6.17
N VAL A 12 5.21 7.17 6.32
CA VAL A 12 5.76 5.83 6.06
C VAL A 12 5.19 5.36 4.71
N VAL A 13 6.05 4.89 3.82
CA VAL A 13 5.65 4.28 2.53
C VAL A 13 6.24 2.90 2.44
N THR A 14 5.39 1.85 2.50
CA THR A 14 5.85 0.48 2.31
C THR A 14 6.08 0.20 0.82
N GLY A 15 7.20 -0.47 0.49
CA GLY A 15 7.63 -0.61 -0.91
C GLY A 15 7.93 0.74 -1.57
N GLY A 16 8.43 1.71 -0.79
CA GLY A 16 8.63 3.09 -1.20
C GLY A 16 9.88 3.34 -2.05
N ALA A 17 10.71 2.31 -2.26
CA ALA A 17 11.98 2.45 -2.95
C ALA A 17 11.87 2.50 -4.49
N GLN A 18 10.77 2.01 -5.07
CA GLN A 18 10.55 1.94 -6.50
C GLN A 18 9.10 2.09 -6.92
N GLY A 19 8.85 2.25 -8.22
CA GLY A 19 7.53 2.26 -8.83
C GLY A 19 6.57 3.27 -8.23
N PHE A 20 5.32 2.84 -7.96
CA PHE A 20 4.28 3.70 -7.41
C PHE A 20 4.64 4.23 -6.01
N GLY A 21 5.25 3.38 -5.15
CA GLY A 21 5.70 3.80 -3.83
C GLY A 21 6.76 4.90 -3.88
N ARG A 22 7.72 4.81 -4.80
CA ARG A 22 8.72 5.87 -5.01
C ARG A 22 8.06 7.18 -5.47
N ALA A 23 7.12 7.11 -6.40
CA ALA A 23 6.39 8.29 -6.86
C ALA A 23 5.60 8.96 -5.71
N CYS A 24 5.01 8.17 -4.79
CA CYS A 24 4.40 8.69 -3.56
C CYS A 24 5.44 9.37 -2.66
N THR A 25 6.61 8.74 -2.46
CA THR A 25 7.72 9.28 -1.67
C THR A 25 8.17 10.64 -2.22
N GLU A 26 8.44 10.72 -3.52
CA GLU A 26 8.82 11.95 -4.21
C GLU A 26 7.76 13.06 -4.06
N ARG A 27 6.48 12.70 -4.23
CA ARG A 27 5.39 13.66 -4.08
C ARG A 27 5.24 14.17 -2.65
N PHE A 28 5.41 13.31 -1.65
CA PHE A 28 5.33 13.73 -0.25
C PHE A 28 6.46 14.69 0.14
N ILE A 29 7.68 14.43 -0.33
CA ILE A 29 8.82 15.33 -0.13
C ILE A 29 8.55 16.69 -0.79
N ALA A 30 8.10 16.68 -2.04
CA ALA A 30 7.72 17.90 -2.75
C ALA A 30 6.60 18.69 -2.07
N SER A 31 5.83 18.04 -1.19
CA SER A 31 4.80 18.65 -0.34
C SER A 31 5.29 19.02 1.06
N GLY A 32 6.58 18.85 1.36
CA GLY A 32 7.21 19.26 2.64
C GLY A 32 7.23 18.20 3.73
N ALA A 33 6.79 16.95 3.47
CA ALA A 33 6.89 15.86 4.43
C ALA A 33 8.31 15.31 4.55
N LYS A 34 8.62 14.66 5.69
CA LYS A 34 9.71 13.68 5.77
C LYS A 34 9.16 12.29 5.52
N VAL A 35 9.95 11.39 4.92
CA VAL A 35 9.49 10.07 4.52
C VAL A 35 10.40 8.96 5.04
N ALA A 36 9.79 7.96 5.67
CA ALA A 36 10.40 6.67 5.98
C ALA A 36 10.00 5.67 4.87
N ILE A 37 10.96 5.23 4.08
CA ILE A 37 10.79 4.13 3.14
C ILE A 37 10.92 2.83 3.92
N TRP A 38 9.87 2.02 3.97
CA TRP A 38 9.91 0.67 4.49
C TRP A 38 9.99 -0.30 3.32
N ASP A 39 11.13 -0.92 3.13
CA ASP A 39 11.31 -1.85 2.02
C ASP A 39 12.08 -3.10 2.46
N ARG A 40 11.75 -4.22 1.87
CA ARG A 40 12.47 -5.48 2.08
C ARG A 40 13.90 -5.39 1.55
N ASP A 41 14.09 -4.69 0.44
CA ASP A 41 15.39 -4.39 -0.14
C ASP A 41 15.95 -3.10 0.46
N ILE A 42 16.68 -3.23 1.57
CA ILE A 42 17.28 -2.09 2.26
C ILE A 42 18.31 -1.37 1.39
N ALA A 43 19.06 -2.09 0.55
CA ALA A 43 20.06 -1.47 -0.31
C ALA A 43 19.39 -0.54 -1.34
N LEU A 44 18.27 -0.96 -1.91
CA LEU A 44 17.48 -0.13 -2.81
C LEU A 44 16.82 1.05 -2.05
N ALA A 45 16.31 0.83 -0.84
CA ALA A 45 15.73 1.89 -0.01
C ALA A 45 16.75 2.97 0.33
N ASP A 46 17.95 2.58 0.73
CA ASP A 46 19.05 3.50 1.07
C ASP A 46 19.54 4.26 -0.16
N LYS A 47 19.65 3.60 -1.31
CA LYS A 47 19.97 4.25 -2.58
C LYS A 47 18.95 5.32 -2.91
N THR A 48 17.67 4.96 -2.88
CA THR A 48 16.55 5.89 -3.16
C THR A 48 16.53 7.04 -2.15
N ALA A 49 16.76 6.78 -0.88
CA ALA A 49 16.83 7.82 0.15
C ALA A 49 17.97 8.81 -0.12
N LYS A 50 19.15 8.33 -0.50
CA LYS A 50 20.29 9.20 -0.88
C LYS A 50 19.97 10.08 -2.10
N GLU A 51 19.30 9.52 -3.10
CA GLU A 51 18.90 10.26 -4.31
C GLU A 51 17.88 11.36 -3.99
N LEU A 52 16.99 11.13 -3.02
CA LEU A 52 15.90 12.05 -2.67
C LEU A 52 16.25 13.04 -1.56
N GLY A 53 17.39 12.88 -0.89
CA GLY A 53 17.93 13.83 0.07
C GLY A 53 17.54 13.58 1.53
N GLU A 54 17.93 14.50 2.42
CA GLU A 54 17.88 14.34 3.89
C GLU A 54 16.47 14.15 4.47
N ALA A 55 15.43 14.52 3.74
CA ALA A 55 14.06 14.32 4.16
C ALA A 55 13.60 12.85 4.13
N VAL A 56 14.42 11.94 3.58
CA VAL A 56 14.09 10.53 3.39
C VAL A 56 15.06 9.64 4.12
N LYS A 57 14.56 8.55 4.71
CA LYS A 57 15.39 7.47 5.27
C LYS A 57 14.82 6.11 4.89
N GLY A 58 15.70 5.16 4.55
CA GLY A 58 15.37 3.77 4.34
C GLY A 58 15.38 2.98 5.65
N PHE A 59 14.47 2.01 5.76
CA PHE A 59 14.41 1.05 6.86
C PHE A 59 14.06 -0.33 6.30
N ALA A 60 14.81 -1.35 6.71
CA ALA A 60 14.52 -2.73 6.35
C ALA A 60 13.16 -3.13 6.92
N CYS A 61 12.24 -3.62 6.09
CA CYS A 61 10.92 -4.02 6.52
C CYS A 61 10.33 -5.09 5.60
N ASP A 62 10.16 -6.29 6.11
CA ASP A 62 9.26 -7.27 5.52
C ASP A 62 7.87 -7.08 6.12
N VAL A 63 6.94 -6.58 5.33
CA VAL A 63 5.56 -6.28 5.77
C VAL A 63 4.79 -7.53 6.20
N SER A 64 5.24 -8.71 5.79
CA SER A 64 4.63 -9.99 6.15
C SER A 64 5.04 -10.53 7.52
N GLU A 65 5.99 -9.85 8.21
CA GLU A 65 6.55 -10.28 9.48
C GLU A 65 6.38 -9.19 10.55
N LEU A 66 5.57 -9.48 11.58
CA LEU A 66 5.24 -8.50 12.64
C LEU A 66 6.48 -7.91 13.29
N ALA A 67 7.45 -8.74 13.68
CA ALA A 67 8.66 -8.27 14.32
C ALA A 67 9.49 -7.31 13.43
N SER A 68 9.51 -7.56 12.11
CA SER A 68 10.18 -6.68 11.14
C SER A 68 9.46 -5.32 11.04
N VAL A 69 8.14 -5.33 11.00
CA VAL A 69 7.32 -4.10 10.97
C VAL A 69 7.47 -3.31 12.27
N GLU A 70 7.48 -3.97 13.42
CA GLU A 70 7.67 -3.30 14.71
C GLU A 70 9.07 -2.67 14.83
N ALA A 71 10.11 -3.38 14.38
CA ALA A 71 11.45 -2.83 14.34
C ALA A 71 11.56 -1.60 13.42
N ALA A 72 10.95 -1.64 12.24
CA ALA A 72 10.91 -0.51 11.30
C ALA A 72 10.11 0.68 11.86
N ARG A 73 8.98 0.43 12.56
CA ARG A 73 8.22 1.45 13.29
C ARG A 73 9.08 2.14 14.34
N ASP A 74 9.75 1.37 15.18
CA ASP A 74 10.56 1.91 16.29
C ASP A 74 11.76 2.69 15.76
N ALA A 75 12.42 2.18 14.72
CA ALA A 75 13.50 2.91 14.04
C ALA A 75 12.99 4.22 13.39
N THR A 76 11.80 4.22 12.81
CA THR A 76 11.15 5.43 12.27
C THR A 76 10.86 6.44 13.37
N LEU A 77 10.31 5.99 14.50
CA LEU A 77 10.04 6.85 15.66
C LEU A 77 11.33 7.42 16.25
N LYS A 78 12.39 6.62 16.33
CA LYS A 78 13.71 7.10 16.77
C LYS A 78 14.28 8.16 15.83
N ALA A 79 14.08 8.02 14.53
CA ALA A 79 14.64 8.93 13.52
C ALA A 79 13.85 10.23 13.35
N PHE A 80 12.52 10.18 13.49
CA PHE A 80 11.62 11.29 13.15
C PHE A 80 10.66 11.70 14.28
N GLY A 81 10.56 10.94 15.36
CA GLY A 81 9.74 11.21 16.53
C GLY A 81 8.27 10.82 16.41
N GLN A 82 7.71 10.81 15.20
CA GLN A 82 6.28 10.62 14.95
C GLN A 82 6.02 9.83 13.65
N ILE A 83 4.79 9.32 13.49
CA ILE A 83 4.27 8.75 12.24
C ILE A 83 2.87 9.31 12.02
N HIS A 84 2.72 10.18 11.03
CA HIS A 84 1.45 10.83 10.72
C HIS A 84 0.68 10.17 9.59
N ILE A 85 1.41 9.61 8.63
CA ILE A 85 0.85 9.04 7.39
C ILE A 85 1.44 7.65 7.20
N LEU A 86 0.58 6.67 6.87
CA LEU A 86 0.97 5.32 6.48
C LEU A 86 0.40 5.02 5.09
N ILE A 87 1.27 4.70 4.15
CA ILE A 87 0.90 4.21 2.82
C ILE A 87 1.26 2.73 2.72
N ASN A 88 0.26 1.88 2.81
CA ASN A 88 0.39 0.45 2.56
C ASN A 88 0.39 0.20 1.06
N ASN A 89 1.57 0.30 0.45
CA ASN A 89 1.77 0.15 -0.99
C ASN A 89 2.47 -1.17 -1.35
N ALA A 90 3.29 -1.74 -0.47
CA ALA A 90 3.99 -3.00 -0.74
C ALA A 90 3.02 -4.09 -1.20
N GLY A 91 3.41 -4.80 -2.26
CA GLY A 91 2.57 -5.85 -2.82
C GLY A 91 3.19 -6.50 -4.05
N ILE A 92 2.71 -7.68 -4.39
CA ILE A 92 3.12 -8.48 -5.55
C ILE A 92 1.89 -8.86 -6.37
N ALA A 93 2.09 -9.06 -7.68
CA ALA A 93 1.03 -9.56 -8.56
C ALA A 93 0.79 -11.07 -8.38
N GLY A 94 1.85 -11.80 -8.06
CA GLY A 94 1.86 -13.26 -8.10
C GLY A 94 2.01 -13.82 -9.52
N ALA A 95 1.98 -15.14 -9.62
CA ALA A 95 2.04 -15.83 -10.91
C ALA A 95 0.71 -15.69 -11.66
N ASN A 96 0.79 -15.59 -13.00
CA ASN A 96 -0.39 -15.57 -13.86
C ASN A 96 -0.81 -16.99 -14.20
N ALA A 97 -1.87 -17.49 -13.57
CA ALA A 97 -2.38 -18.84 -13.75
C ALA A 97 -3.89 -18.88 -13.52
N SER A 98 -4.58 -19.83 -14.14
CA SER A 98 -6.00 -20.08 -13.85
C SER A 98 -6.19 -20.45 -12.37
N THR A 99 -7.39 -20.23 -11.84
CA THR A 99 -7.67 -20.47 -10.41
C THR A 99 -7.39 -21.91 -10.00
N TRP A 100 -7.70 -22.88 -10.86
CA TRP A 100 -7.50 -24.32 -10.57
C TRP A 100 -6.04 -24.79 -10.79
N GLU A 101 -5.20 -24.01 -11.46
CA GLU A 101 -3.76 -24.26 -11.63
C GLU A 101 -2.91 -23.49 -10.62
N THR A 102 -3.47 -22.47 -9.98
CA THR A 102 -2.77 -21.68 -8.95
C THR A 102 -2.43 -22.58 -7.76
N THR A 103 -1.15 -22.70 -7.43
CA THR A 103 -0.73 -23.48 -6.26
C THR A 103 -1.16 -22.83 -4.96
N VAL A 104 -1.40 -23.64 -3.93
CA VAL A 104 -1.75 -23.14 -2.59
C VAL A 104 -0.63 -22.26 -2.01
N ASP A 105 0.62 -22.56 -2.32
CA ASP A 105 1.77 -21.77 -1.86
C ASP A 105 1.83 -20.39 -2.52
N GLU A 106 1.55 -20.31 -3.83
CA GLU A 106 1.48 -19.01 -4.52
C GLU A 106 0.30 -18.17 -3.99
N TRP A 107 -0.86 -18.82 -3.77
CA TRP A 107 -2.00 -18.18 -3.10
C TRP A 107 -1.60 -17.60 -1.76
N ARG A 108 -1.02 -18.42 -0.87
CA ARG A 108 -0.61 -18.02 0.48
C ARG A 108 0.42 -16.89 0.45
N LYS A 109 1.41 -16.98 -0.43
CA LYS A 109 2.44 -15.95 -0.61
C LYS A 109 1.84 -14.59 -0.97
N VAL A 110 0.89 -14.56 -1.93
CA VAL A 110 0.24 -13.31 -2.33
C VAL A 110 -0.65 -12.77 -1.21
N MET A 111 -1.43 -13.62 -0.53
CA MET A 111 -2.25 -13.21 0.61
C MET A 111 -1.40 -12.63 1.74
N LYS A 112 -0.31 -13.31 2.10
CA LYS A 112 0.61 -12.90 3.16
C LYS A 112 1.19 -11.50 2.93
N ILE A 113 1.60 -11.18 1.70
CA ILE A 113 2.18 -9.87 1.40
C ILE A 113 1.10 -8.82 1.19
N ASN A 114 0.10 -9.12 0.37
CA ASN A 114 -0.85 -8.11 -0.10
C ASN A 114 -1.98 -7.80 0.89
N LEU A 115 -2.35 -8.73 1.76
CA LEU A 115 -3.44 -8.58 2.73
C LEU A 115 -2.93 -8.56 4.17
N ASP A 116 -2.15 -9.57 4.59
CA ASP A 116 -1.64 -9.57 5.96
C ASP A 116 -0.65 -8.42 6.17
N GLY A 117 0.14 -8.04 5.15
CA GLY A 117 1.05 -6.90 5.23
C GLY A 117 0.37 -5.60 5.64
N PRO A 118 -0.65 -5.10 4.92
CA PRO A 118 -1.42 -3.92 5.34
C PRO A 118 -2.07 -4.05 6.72
N PHE A 119 -2.53 -5.23 7.10
CA PHE A 119 -3.05 -5.49 8.45
C PHE A 119 -1.95 -5.35 9.50
N ILE A 120 -0.79 -6.00 9.31
CA ILE A 120 0.34 -5.98 10.24
C ILE A 120 0.89 -4.55 10.40
N CYS A 121 1.09 -3.84 9.28
CA CYS A 121 1.55 -2.45 9.32
C CYS A 121 0.56 -1.54 10.06
N SER A 122 -0.75 -1.69 9.79
CA SER A 122 -1.78 -0.92 10.49
C SER A 122 -1.81 -1.27 11.98
N LYS A 123 -1.75 -2.56 12.34
CA LYS A 123 -1.68 -3.04 13.73
C LYS A 123 -0.50 -2.40 14.50
N ALA A 124 0.66 -2.28 13.87
CA ALA A 124 1.84 -1.70 14.49
C ALA A 124 1.79 -0.17 14.60
N VAL A 125 1.19 0.52 13.63
CA VAL A 125 1.24 1.99 13.52
C VAL A 125 0.03 2.67 14.18
N VAL A 126 -1.17 2.09 14.11
CA VAL A 126 -2.40 2.69 14.68
C VAL A 126 -2.27 3.07 16.16
N PRO A 127 -1.69 2.25 17.06
CA PRO A 127 -1.48 2.66 18.45
C PRO A 127 -0.62 3.93 18.59
N VAL A 128 0.34 4.14 17.69
CA VAL A 128 1.14 5.38 17.66
C VAL A 128 0.27 6.56 17.26
N MET A 129 -0.54 6.42 16.21
CA MET A 129 -1.45 7.47 15.74
C MET A 129 -2.52 7.83 16.79
N ILE A 130 -3.03 6.86 17.53
CA ILE A 130 -3.98 7.09 18.64
C ILE A 130 -3.34 7.95 19.73
N ARG A 131 -2.12 7.62 20.16
CA ARG A 131 -1.39 8.42 21.16
C ARG A 131 -1.10 9.84 20.66
N GLN A 132 -0.82 10.00 19.37
CA GLN A 132 -0.59 11.30 18.73
C GLN A 132 -1.86 12.07 18.45
N LYS A 133 -3.05 11.43 18.59
CA LYS A 133 -4.38 11.97 18.24
C LYS A 133 -4.48 12.44 16.78
N TYR A 134 -3.73 11.80 15.88
CA TYR A 134 -3.74 12.12 14.45
C TYR A 134 -3.20 10.95 13.64
N GLY A 135 -3.84 10.66 12.50
CA GLY A 135 -3.33 9.68 11.55
C GLY A 135 -4.04 9.71 10.20
N ARG A 136 -3.31 9.36 9.15
CA ARG A 136 -3.85 9.18 7.78
C ARG A 136 -3.30 7.90 7.21
N ILE A 137 -4.17 6.94 6.94
CA ILE A 137 -3.79 5.64 6.37
C ILE A 137 -4.38 5.52 4.97
N VAL A 138 -3.57 5.17 3.99
CA VAL A 138 -4.02 4.86 2.63
C VAL A 138 -3.51 3.47 2.25
N ASN A 139 -4.44 2.59 1.95
CA ASN A 139 -4.16 1.26 1.46
C ASN A 139 -4.23 1.25 -0.08
N VAL A 140 -3.18 0.75 -0.74
CA VAL A 140 -3.17 0.61 -2.20
C VAL A 140 -3.80 -0.74 -2.55
N ALA A 141 -5.10 -0.70 -2.85
CA ALA A 141 -5.85 -1.83 -3.37
C ALA A 141 -5.67 -1.96 -4.90
N SER A 142 -6.68 -2.35 -5.63
CA SER A 142 -6.72 -2.43 -7.09
C SER A 142 -8.17 -2.49 -7.57
N ILE A 143 -8.42 -2.10 -8.81
CA ILE A 143 -9.69 -2.38 -9.48
C ILE A 143 -9.96 -3.89 -9.54
N ALA A 144 -8.92 -4.73 -9.65
CA ALA A 144 -9.03 -6.17 -9.59
C ALA A 144 -9.70 -6.69 -8.31
N GLY A 145 -9.61 -5.94 -7.19
CA GLY A 145 -10.31 -6.27 -5.96
C GLY A 145 -11.82 -5.97 -5.99
N LYS A 146 -12.30 -5.23 -6.98
CA LYS A 146 -13.73 -4.96 -7.21
C LYS A 146 -14.33 -5.86 -8.29
N GLU A 147 -13.60 -6.08 -9.37
CA GLU A 147 -14.10 -6.71 -10.59
C GLU A 147 -13.63 -8.16 -10.73
N GLY A 148 -12.50 -8.52 -10.10
CA GLY A 148 -11.81 -9.77 -10.36
C GLY A 148 -11.07 -9.75 -11.69
N ASN A 149 -9.85 -10.29 -11.72
CA ASN A 149 -9.11 -10.47 -12.97
C ASN A 149 -8.94 -11.97 -13.26
N PRO A 150 -9.22 -12.43 -14.46
CA PRO A 150 -8.92 -13.81 -14.86
C PRO A 150 -7.40 -14.07 -14.71
N ASN A 151 -7.06 -15.29 -14.35
CA ASN A 151 -5.69 -15.76 -14.11
C ASN A 151 -4.93 -15.03 -12.97
N ALA A 152 -5.65 -14.33 -12.11
CA ALA A 152 -5.09 -13.60 -10.97
C ALA A 152 -6.04 -13.62 -9.75
N ALA A 153 -6.66 -14.77 -9.47
CA ALA A 153 -7.64 -14.92 -8.40
C ALA A 153 -7.06 -14.56 -7.02
N HIS A 154 -5.85 -15.01 -6.70
CA HIS A 154 -5.13 -14.70 -5.48
C HIS A 154 -4.88 -13.19 -5.31
N TYR A 155 -4.47 -12.51 -6.38
CA TYR A 155 -4.29 -11.05 -6.37
C TYR A 155 -5.62 -10.32 -6.16
N SER A 156 -6.65 -10.70 -6.93
CA SER A 156 -7.99 -10.10 -6.83
C SER A 156 -8.59 -10.28 -5.45
N ALA A 157 -8.52 -11.49 -4.89
CA ALA A 157 -8.99 -11.79 -3.53
C ALA A 157 -8.23 -10.98 -2.47
N SER A 158 -6.89 -10.90 -2.57
CA SER A 158 -6.09 -10.11 -1.64
C SER A 158 -6.47 -8.63 -1.67
N LYS A 159 -6.69 -8.05 -2.86
CA LYS A 159 -7.06 -6.63 -3.02
C LYS A 159 -8.51 -6.35 -2.61
N ALA A 160 -9.43 -7.31 -2.77
CA ALA A 160 -10.78 -7.24 -2.20
C ALA A 160 -10.73 -7.25 -0.66
N GLY A 161 -9.89 -8.11 -0.06
CA GLY A 161 -9.64 -8.13 1.38
C GLY A 161 -9.12 -6.80 1.92
N VAL A 162 -8.19 -6.14 1.21
CA VAL A 162 -7.68 -4.81 1.58
C VAL A 162 -8.80 -3.75 1.57
N ILE A 163 -9.74 -3.80 0.62
CA ILE A 163 -10.90 -2.90 0.59
C ILE A 163 -11.79 -3.12 1.83
N ALA A 164 -12.05 -4.38 2.19
CA ALA A 164 -12.82 -4.72 3.38
C ALA A 164 -12.12 -4.30 4.67
N LEU A 165 -10.83 -4.61 4.82
CA LEU A 165 -9.99 -4.19 5.95
C LEU A 165 -10.02 -2.66 6.14
N THR A 166 -9.91 -1.91 5.06
CA THR A 166 -9.98 -0.44 5.10
C THR A 166 -11.30 0.06 5.69
N LYS A 167 -12.41 -0.55 5.28
CA LYS A 167 -13.75 -0.17 5.79
C LYS A 167 -13.91 -0.50 7.26
N SER A 168 -13.43 -1.65 7.71
CA SER A 168 -13.49 -2.06 9.13
C SER A 168 -12.68 -1.12 10.00
N LEU A 169 -11.39 -0.94 9.64
CA LEU A 169 -10.48 -0.09 10.40
C LEU A 169 -10.94 1.38 10.41
N GLY A 170 -11.49 1.87 9.29
CA GLY A 170 -12.04 3.23 9.22
C GLY A 170 -13.23 3.45 10.15
N LYS A 171 -14.10 2.44 10.31
CA LYS A 171 -15.22 2.49 11.26
C LYS A 171 -14.74 2.44 12.72
N GLU A 172 -13.76 1.58 13.03
CA GLU A 172 -13.17 1.46 14.37
C GLU A 172 -12.51 2.77 14.83
N LEU A 173 -11.97 3.55 13.92
CA LEU A 173 -11.26 4.80 14.19
C LEU A 173 -12.10 6.07 13.95
N ALA A 174 -13.38 5.93 13.61
CA ALA A 174 -14.26 7.06 13.21
C ALA A 174 -14.42 8.16 14.29
N GLY A 175 -14.26 7.83 15.56
CA GLY A 175 -14.30 8.80 16.69
C GLY A 175 -12.98 9.53 16.91
N LEU A 176 -11.95 9.27 16.12
CA LEU A 176 -10.61 9.83 16.28
C LEU A 176 -10.23 10.63 15.02
N ASP A 177 -9.29 11.58 15.13
CA ASP A 177 -8.72 12.24 13.94
C ASP A 177 -7.75 11.31 13.18
N ILE A 178 -8.24 10.09 12.88
CA ILE A 178 -7.52 9.07 12.12
C ILE A 178 -8.39 8.62 10.96
N ALA A 179 -8.03 9.02 9.74
CA ALA A 179 -8.75 8.63 8.55
C ALA A 179 -8.07 7.45 7.84
N VAL A 180 -8.89 6.46 7.45
CA VAL A 180 -8.42 5.27 6.73
C VAL A 180 -9.14 5.19 5.39
N ASN A 181 -8.37 5.20 4.31
CA ASN A 181 -8.87 5.16 2.94
C ASN A 181 -8.16 4.10 2.11
N CYS A 182 -8.75 3.70 1.00
CA CYS A 182 -8.04 2.94 -0.03
C CYS A 182 -8.20 3.59 -1.40
N ILE A 183 -7.21 3.37 -2.24
CA ILE A 183 -7.26 3.67 -3.66
C ILE A 183 -7.29 2.37 -4.46
N THR A 184 -8.00 2.39 -5.59
CA THR A 184 -8.13 1.23 -6.48
C THR A 184 -7.62 1.59 -7.88
N PRO A 185 -6.29 1.68 -8.09
CA PRO A 185 -5.76 1.97 -9.42
C PRO A 185 -6.26 0.95 -10.43
N ALA A 186 -6.66 1.44 -11.62
CA ALA A 186 -7.24 0.60 -12.67
C ALA A 186 -6.20 0.13 -13.69
N ASP A 187 -5.13 0.90 -13.91
CA ASP A 187 -4.10 0.56 -14.89
C ASP A 187 -2.71 1.06 -14.46
N ARG A 188 -1.73 0.20 -14.68
CA ARG A 188 -0.34 0.64 -14.78
C ARG A 188 -0.12 1.05 -16.24
N LYS A 189 -0.41 2.27 -16.60
CA LYS A 189 -0.15 2.69 -17.96
C LYS A 189 1.28 2.42 -18.38
N SER A 190 1.44 1.38 -19.18
CA SER A 190 2.28 1.52 -20.34
C SER A 190 1.55 2.45 -21.30
N THR A 191 2.21 3.45 -21.84
CA THR A 191 1.71 4.45 -22.77
C THR A 191 1.32 3.83 -24.12
N ARG A 192 0.23 3.04 -24.14
CA ARG A 192 -0.44 2.62 -25.38
C ARG A 192 -1.94 2.66 -25.13
N LEU A 193 -2.57 3.70 -25.62
CA LEU A 193 -3.99 3.71 -25.94
C LEU A 193 -4.25 2.55 -26.91
N SER A 194 -4.75 1.44 -26.40
CA SER A 194 -5.39 0.42 -27.22
C SER A 194 -6.88 0.61 -27.05
N SER A 195 -7.49 1.23 -28.05
CA SER A 195 -8.94 1.30 -28.26
C SER A 195 -9.43 -0.07 -28.71
N SER A 196 -9.73 -0.96 -27.77
CA SER A 196 -10.53 -2.15 -28.06
C SER A 196 -11.17 -2.64 -26.76
N HIS A 197 -12.31 -2.04 -26.40
CA HIS A 197 -13.26 -2.71 -25.53
C HIS A 197 -14.02 -3.74 -26.39
N PRO A 198 -13.96 -5.04 -26.09
CA PRO A 198 -14.94 -5.96 -26.62
C PRO A 198 -16.29 -5.60 -26.01
N ARG A 199 -17.28 -5.32 -26.84
CA ARG A 199 -18.66 -5.14 -26.41
C ARG A 199 -19.10 -6.38 -25.66
N LEU A 200 -19.49 -6.23 -24.42
CA LEU A 200 -20.24 -7.24 -23.66
C LEU A 200 -21.49 -7.60 -24.50
N SER A 201 -21.53 -8.81 -25.03
CA SER A 201 -22.71 -9.38 -25.66
C SER A 201 -23.80 -9.53 -24.59
N ARG A 202 -24.96 -8.94 -24.84
CA ARG A 202 -26.16 -9.14 -24.03
C ARG A 202 -26.48 -10.63 -23.94
N MET A 203 -26.66 -11.12 -22.72
CA MET A 203 -27.31 -12.42 -22.53
C MET A 203 -28.76 -12.34 -23.07
N PRO A 204 -29.25 -13.32 -23.81
CA PRO A 204 -30.64 -13.36 -24.18
C PRO A 204 -31.48 -13.63 -22.93
N SER A 205 -32.52 -12.81 -22.72
CA SER A 205 -33.56 -13.09 -21.73
C SER A 205 -34.34 -14.31 -22.21
N SER A 206 -34.24 -15.40 -21.49
CA SER A 206 -35.15 -16.54 -21.66
C SER A 206 -36.53 -16.19 -21.09
N ALA A 207 -37.53 -16.34 -21.91
CA ALA A 207 -38.94 -16.36 -21.55
C ALA A 207 -39.27 -17.54 -20.62
#